data_0ce90bcb9dc5568fca9108315846525d
#
_entry.id   0ce90bcb9dc5568fca9108315846525d
#
_cell.length_a   1.000
_cell.length_b   1.000
_cell.length_c   1.000
_cell.angle_alpha   90.00
_cell.angle_beta   90.00
_cell.angle_gamma   90.00
#
_symmetry.space_group_name_H-M   'P 1'
#
loop_
_entity.id
_entity.type
_entity.pdbx_description
1 polymer ?
#
loop_
_entity_poly.entity_id
_entity_poly.type
_entity_poly.pdbx_seq_one_letter_code
_entity_poly.pdbx_strand_id
1 'polypeptide(L)'
;MPTTRRTAAALLTAAPFIMRFPRLKADPSFNPDYATATQALKALAAGAISSEELVKHAYARIARYNPKINAFVTLREEQALAEAKKADRARMTKRVPGKLAGLPITIKDAFATAGIRTTAGSKRWENFVPTEDAVAVAKLRAAGAIILGKTSLPEYSGDIQAFNELVGTTNNPWNEKRTSGGSTGGGAASIAAGFSFLELGSDSGGSIRIPSHYCGVYGHKSTVHLVSRVGWMPPAPGEFKGPNDWSVAGPIARSAEDLQLMLEVAGGPTPEEAIAYQWKAPAPRKRLLKDFRVGFVADAPFCPVAPDMKEALAPVFKGLEGKTAKLVEGWPKGFDPVKNLEVFQFVTRVFGAPGGTWYAEWEKYYVERQKIRRIWREYFQEFDVFLTPVSIVPAILHDHTMPRDSRIVETYGGKRPYLDLSSWISPAGLSGCPASVAPVALTSRDRLPVGLQILGPFLEDLTPIQFAGLVGKIQRPPL
;
A
#
# COMPACT_ATOMS: atom_id res chain seq x y z
N MET A 1 -9.59 83.92 35.91
CA MET A 1 -10.44 82.78 36.24
C MET A 1 -10.40 81.82 35.06
N PRO A 2 -9.75 80.66 35.14
CA PRO A 2 -9.77 79.69 34.03
C PRO A 2 -10.82 78.61 34.29
N THR A 3 -11.63 78.30 33.27
CA THR A 3 -12.63 77.22 33.22
C THR A 3 -12.00 75.96 32.82
N THR A 4 -12.07 74.95 33.67
CA THR A 4 -11.62 73.58 33.43
C THR A 4 -12.65 72.83 32.58
N ARG A 5 -12.23 72.34 31.38
CA ARG A 5 -12.99 71.36 30.57
C ARG A 5 -12.67 69.95 31.05
N ARG A 6 -13.61 69.20 31.57
CA ARG A 6 -13.55 67.79 31.82
C ARG A 6 -13.81 67.05 30.51
N THR A 7 -12.83 66.29 30.03
CA THR A 7 -12.96 65.34 28.92
C THR A 7 -13.45 63.99 29.48
N ALA A 8 -14.62 63.57 29.08
CA ALA A 8 -15.16 62.23 29.39
C ALA A 8 -14.58 61.22 28.38
N ALA A 9 -13.78 60.30 28.85
CA ALA A 9 -13.31 59.17 28.06
C ALA A 9 -14.39 58.09 28.06
N ALA A 10 -14.97 57.82 26.90
CA ALA A 10 -15.89 56.68 26.69
C ALA A 10 -15.06 55.40 26.48
N LEU A 11 -15.12 54.50 27.42
CA LEU A 11 -14.59 53.14 27.32
C LEU A 11 -15.53 52.34 26.39
N LEU A 12 -15.13 52.17 25.14
CA LEU A 12 -15.73 51.19 24.21
C LEU A 12 -15.27 49.80 24.62
N THR A 13 -16.08 49.04 25.33
CA THR A 13 -15.93 47.59 25.52
C THR A 13 -16.21 46.89 24.23
N ALA A 14 -15.17 46.47 23.50
CA ALA A 14 -15.29 45.58 22.35
C ALA A 14 -15.73 44.18 22.83
N ALA A 15 -17.00 43.84 22.63
CA ALA A 15 -17.48 42.48 22.80
C ALA A 15 -16.76 41.57 21.78
N PRO A 16 -16.30 40.38 22.19
CA PRO A 16 -15.69 39.47 21.24
C PRO A 16 -16.74 39.02 20.20
N PHE A 17 -16.49 39.37 18.95
CA PHE A 17 -17.31 38.92 17.80
C PHE A 17 -17.07 37.42 17.62
N ILE A 18 -17.83 36.59 18.29
CA ILE A 18 -17.83 35.14 18.06
C ILE A 18 -18.51 34.92 16.71
N MET A 19 -17.69 34.83 15.63
CA MET A 19 -18.16 34.36 14.35
C MET A 19 -18.67 32.91 14.52
N ARG A 20 -19.99 32.77 14.65
CA ARG A 20 -20.64 31.45 14.50
C ARG A 20 -20.55 31.08 13.03
N PHE A 21 -19.58 30.20 12.72
CA PHE A 21 -19.52 29.57 11.41
C PHE A 21 -20.78 28.70 11.24
N PRO A 22 -21.46 28.75 10.07
CA PRO A 22 -22.53 27.82 9.80
C PRO A 22 -21.95 26.39 9.88
N ARG A 23 -22.48 25.56 10.76
CA ARG A 23 -22.21 24.12 10.73
C ARG A 23 -22.73 23.65 9.38
N LEU A 24 -21.80 23.30 8.47
CA LEU A 24 -22.16 22.56 7.28
C LEU A 24 -22.84 21.27 7.78
N LYS A 25 -24.09 21.05 7.41
CA LYS A 25 -24.80 19.82 7.76
C LYS A 25 -24.07 18.68 7.09
N ALA A 26 -23.58 17.71 7.87
CA ALA A 26 -23.05 16.46 7.34
C ALA A 26 -24.09 15.87 6.38
N ASP A 27 -23.68 15.45 5.20
CA ASP A 27 -24.54 14.71 4.28
C ASP A 27 -24.85 13.36 4.95
N PRO A 28 -26.09 13.10 5.35
CA PRO A 28 -26.45 11.85 6.05
C PRO A 28 -26.22 10.61 5.17
N SER A 29 -25.99 10.76 3.87
CA SER A 29 -25.71 9.66 2.94
C SER A 29 -24.22 9.27 2.92
N PHE A 30 -23.26 10.10 3.41
CA PHE A 30 -21.85 9.78 3.44
C PHE A 30 -21.51 8.93 4.67
N ASN A 31 -21.13 7.66 4.44
CA ASN A 31 -20.64 6.77 5.49
C ASN A 31 -19.11 6.64 5.40
N PRO A 32 -18.34 7.18 6.35
CA PRO A 32 -16.88 7.13 6.34
C PRO A 32 -16.29 5.74 6.63
N ASP A 33 -17.04 4.77 7.19
CA ASP A 33 -16.54 3.46 7.63
C ASP A 33 -15.72 2.75 6.56
N TYR A 34 -16.27 2.70 5.35
CA TYR A 34 -15.65 2.01 4.21
C TYR A 34 -15.66 2.87 2.93
N ALA A 35 -15.81 4.19 3.07
CA ALA A 35 -15.68 5.11 1.94
C ALA A 35 -14.27 5.01 1.34
N THR A 36 -14.17 5.19 0.03
CA THR A 36 -12.88 5.33 -0.65
C THR A 36 -12.25 6.70 -0.35
N ALA A 37 -10.94 6.84 -0.54
CA ALA A 37 -10.26 8.12 -0.40
C ALA A 37 -10.87 9.20 -1.33
N THR A 38 -11.18 8.80 -2.56
CA THR A 38 -11.83 9.67 -3.54
C THR A 38 -13.21 10.13 -3.09
N GLN A 39 -14.01 9.25 -2.47
CA GLN A 39 -15.32 9.61 -1.91
C GLN A 39 -15.16 10.57 -0.72
N ALA A 40 -14.22 10.29 0.19
CA ALA A 40 -13.94 11.16 1.34
C ALA A 40 -13.47 12.56 0.90
N LEU A 41 -12.59 12.65 -0.10
CA LEU A 41 -12.14 13.94 -0.65
C LEU A 41 -13.29 14.72 -1.30
N LYS A 42 -14.20 14.04 -2.01
CA LYS A 42 -15.41 14.67 -2.54
C LYS A 42 -16.32 15.20 -1.43
N ALA A 43 -16.52 14.43 -0.37
CA ALA A 43 -17.33 14.83 0.79
C ALA A 43 -16.68 16.02 1.52
N LEU A 44 -15.36 16.01 1.71
CA LEU A 44 -14.59 17.14 2.25
C LEU A 44 -14.75 18.41 1.38
N ALA A 45 -14.62 18.27 0.06
CA ALA A 45 -14.74 19.39 -0.88
C ALA A 45 -16.16 19.99 -0.90
N ALA A 46 -17.19 19.15 -0.76
CA ALA A 46 -18.58 19.55 -0.67
C ALA A 46 -18.97 20.10 0.71
N GLY A 47 -18.09 19.98 1.72
CA GLY A 47 -18.40 20.34 3.10
C GLY A 47 -19.39 19.39 3.79
N ALA A 48 -19.60 18.20 3.22
CA ALA A 48 -20.48 17.17 3.80
C ALA A 48 -19.88 16.54 5.07
N ILE A 49 -18.57 16.61 5.22
CA ILE A 49 -17.82 16.23 6.40
C ILE A 49 -16.58 17.11 6.54
N SER A 50 -16.10 17.34 7.74
CA SER A 50 -14.84 18.04 8.02
C SER A 50 -13.68 17.04 8.17
N SER A 51 -12.45 17.52 8.02
CA SER A 51 -11.25 16.72 8.31
C SER A 51 -11.20 16.31 9.79
N GLU A 52 -11.63 17.20 10.70
CA GLU A 52 -11.71 16.89 12.14
C GLU A 52 -12.68 15.74 12.41
N GLU A 53 -13.85 15.72 11.77
CA GLU A 53 -14.82 14.64 11.91
C GLU A 53 -14.27 13.33 11.34
N LEU A 54 -13.59 13.33 10.17
CA LEU A 54 -12.96 12.14 9.61
C LEU A 54 -11.86 11.57 10.52
N VAL A 55 -11.02 12.43 11.10
CA VAL A 55 -9.95 12.00 12.01
C VAL A 55 -10.54 11.46 13.32
N LYS A 56 -11.54 12.12 13.91
CA LYS A 56 -12.27 11.60 15.09
C LYS A 56 -12.90 10.24 14.81
N HIS A 57 -13.55 10.09 13.65
CA HIS A 57 -14.15 8.83 13.23
C HIS A 57 -13.10 7.72 13.10
N ALA A 58 -11.95 8.00 12.44
CA ALA A 58 -10.86 7.06 12.32
C ALA A 58 -10.34 6.59 13.69
N TYR A 59 -10.10 7.49 14.63
CA TYR A 59 -9.64 7.13 15.97
C TYR A 59 -10.70 6.40 16.80
N ALA A 60 -11.98 6.73 16.66
CA ALA A 60 -13.06 5.97 17.30
C ALA A 60 -13.09 4.51 16.79
N ARG A 61 -12.91 4.29 15.48
CA ARG A 61 -12.79 2.94 14.93
C ARG A 61 -11.51 2.23 15.40
N ILE A 62 -10.39 2.93 15.42
CA ILE A 62 -9.12 2.40 15.95
C ILE A 62 -9.30 1.97 17.42
N ALA A 63 -9.86 2.81 18.26
CA ALA A 63 -10.10 2.48 19.66
C ALA A 63 -11.00 1.24 19.83
N ARG A 64 -12.00 1.08 18.98
CA ARG A 64 -12.95 -0.04 19.02
C ARG A 64 -12.39 -1.36 18.54
N TYR A 65 -11.67 -1.37 17.41
CA TYR A 65 -11.31 -2.60 16.72
C TYR A 65 -9.80 -2.92 16.74
N ASN A 66 -8.94 -1.92 16.90
CA ASN A 66 -7.49 -2.14 16.90
C ASN A 66 -6.98 -3.00 18.07
N PRO A 67 -7.61 -3.05 19.26
CA PRO A 67 -7.20 -4.00 20.30
C PRO A 67 -7.19 -5.47 19.85
N LYS A 68 -8.03 -5.83 18.86
CA LYS A 68 -8.07 -7.17 18.26
C LYS A 68 -7.20 -7.30 17.03
N ILE A 69 -7.03 -6.24 16.25
CA ILE A 69 -6.29 -6.25 14.97
C ILE A 69 -4.81 -5.95 15.18
N ASN A 70 -4.49 -5.01 16.07
CA ASN A 70 -3.12 -4.59 16.40
C ASN A 70 -2.31 -4.11 15.17
N ALA A 71 -2.90 -3.15 14.44
CA ALA A 71 -2.35 -2.66 13.17
C ALA A 71 -1.27 -1.58 13.33
N PHE A 72 -1.08 -0.98 14.52
CA PHE A 72 -0.24 0.21 14.70
C PHE A 72 0.94 -0.02 15.65
N VAL A 73 2.08 0.61 15.30
CA VAL A 73 3.25 0.77 16.18
C VAL A 73 3.18 2.10 16.93
N THR A 74 2.71 3.14 16.27
CA THR A 74 2.62 4.50 16.82
C THR A 74 1.34 5.17 16.35
N LEU A 75 0.59 5.74 17.27
CA LEU A 75 -0.56 6.61 17.02
C LEU A 75 -0.24 8.05 17.47
N ARG A 76 -0.92 9.06 16.88
CA ARG A 76 -0.66 10.49 17.16
C ARG A 76 -1.94 11.33 17.14
N GLU A 77 -2.95 10.91 17.89
CA GLU A 77 -4.31 11.44 17.83
C GLU A 77 -4.39 12.96 18.01
N GLU A 78 -3.73 13.49 19.05
CA GLU A 78 -3.76 14.92 19.36
C GLU A 78 -3.21 15.77 18.20
N GLN A 79 -2.04 15.39 17.66
CA GLN A 79 -1.41 16.08 16.53
C GLN A 79 -2.22 15.96 15.26
N ALA A 80 -2.79 14.76 14.97
CA ALA A 80 -3.64 14.54 13.82
C ALA A 80 -4.92 15.39 13.88
N LEU A 81 -5.53 15.53 15.06
CA LEU A 81 -6.68 16.41 15.28
C LEU A 81 -6.32 17.91 15.09
N ALA A 82 -5.14 18.32 15.57
CA ALA A 82 -4.66 19.70 15.38
C ALA A 82 -4.42 19.99 13.88
N GLU A 83 -3.83 19.04 13.13
CA GLU A 83 -3.65 19.14 11.68
C GLU A 83 -5.00 19.18 10.94
N ALA A 84 -5.98 18.36 11.35
CA ALA A 84 -7.32 18.34 10.79
C ALA A 84 -8.04 19.68 10.94
N LYS A 85 -8.01 20.27 12.14
CA LYS A 85 -8.55 21.62 12.39
C LYS A 85 -7.87 22.69 11.54
N LYS A 86 -6.55 22.57 11.30
CA LYS A 86 -5.82 23.47 10.41
C LYS A 86 -6.27 23.30 8.95
N ALA A 87 -6.46 22.07 8.49
CA ALA A 87 -6.95 21.76 7.14
C ALA A 87 -8.37 22.33 6.92
N ASP A 88 -9.26 22.20 7.91
CA ASP A 88 -10.63 22.74 7.81
C ASP A 88 -10.63 24.27 7.75
N ARG A 89 -9.79 24.96 8.57
CA ARG A 89 -9.62 26.41 8.47
C ARG A 89 -9.09 26.85 7.09
N ALA A 90 -8.11 26.13 6.55
CA ALA A 90 -7.56 26.43 5.22
C ALA A 90 -8.62 26.26 4.12
N ARG A 91 -9.49 25.25 4.24
CA ARG A 91 -10.60 25.02 3.29
C ARG A 91 -11.61 26.18 3.32
N MET A 92 -11.97 26.70 4.50
CA MET A 92 -12.88 27.82 4.61
C MET A 92 -12.33 29.10 3.94
N THR A 93 -11.01 29.29 3.94
CA THR A 93 -10.34 30.41 3.27
C THR A 93 -9.99 30.13 1.81
N LYS A 94 -10.47 29.02 1.22
CA LYS A 94 -10.15 28.55 -0.14
C LYS A 94 -8.64 28.37 -0.40
N ARG A 95 -7.83 28.21 0.64
CA ARG A 95 -6.39 27.94 0.58
C ARG A 95 -6.12 26.47 0.86
N VAL A 96 -6.68 25.59 0.02
CA VAL A 96 -6.56 24.13 0.20
C VAL A 96 -5.32 23.63 -0.53
N PRO A 97 -4.26 23.21 0.16
CA PRO A 97 -3.07 22.71 -0.49
C PRO A 97 -3.25 21.22 -0.88
N GLY A 98 -3.11 20.94 -2.15
CA GLY A 98 -2.85 19.61 -2.69
C GLY A 98 -4.05 18.66 -2.78
N LYS A 99 -3.77 17.54 -3.47
CA LYS A 99 -4.78 16.52 -3.84
C LYS A 99 -5.32 15.70 -2.66
N LEU A 100 -4.62 15.68 -1.51
CA LEU A 100 -4.97 14.88 -0.32
C LEU A 100 -5.39 15.75 0.87
N ALA A 101 -5.76 17.01 0.64
CA ALA A 101 -5.99 17.99 1.69
C ALA A 101 -7.04 17.56 2.72
N GLY A 102 -6.58 17.31 3.95
CA GLY A 102 -7.41 16.93 5.08
C GLY A 102 -7.79 15.45 5.12
N LEU A 103 -7.23 14.61 4.23
CA LEU A 103 -7.49 13.17 4.20
C LEU A 103 -6.63 12.41 5.21
N PRO A 104 -7.21 11.60 6.11
CA PRO A 104 -6.45 10.75 7.03
C PRO A 104 -5.80 9.57 6.30
N ILE A 105 -4.48 9.41 6.49
CA ILE A 105 -3.70 8.30 5.91
C ILE A 105 -2.81 7.64 6.96
N THR A 106 -2.25 6.48 6.61
CA THR A 106 -1.26 5.77 7.42
C THR A 106 0.03 5.54 6.62
N ILE A 107 1.13 5.35 7.36
CA ILE A 107 2.46 5.15 6.80
C ILE A 107 3.07 3.91 7.46
N LYS A 108 3.55 2.96 6.66
CA LYS A 108 4.31 1.82 7.15
C LYS A 108 5.50 2.28 8.01
N ASP A 109 5.72 1.62 9.13
CA ASP A 109 6.76 2.02 10.08
C ASP A 109 8.20 1.74 9.59
N ALA A 110 8.38 1.61 8.29
CA ALA A 110 9.67 1.54 7.60
C ALA A 110 10.05 2.87 6.91
N PHE A 111 9.20 3.90 6.91
CA PHE A 111 9.50 5.19 6.29
C PHE A 111 9.75 6.23 7.36
N ALA A 112 10.91 6.89 7.30
CA ALA A 112 11.21 8.03 8.16
C ALA A 112 10.09 9.08 8.06
N THR A 113 9.57 9.50 9.20
CA THR A 113 8.47 10.44 9.28
C THR A 113 8.81 11.47 10.36
N ALA A 114 9.14 12.67 9.95
CA ALA A 114 9.64 13.72 10.84
C ALA A 114 8.69 13.95 12.03
N GLY A 115 9.27 13.93 13.24
CA GLY A 115 8.55 14.12 14.49
C GLY A 115 7.64 12.96 14.91
N ILE A 116 7.68 11.81 14.21
CA ILE A 116 6.89 10.63 14.54
C ILE A 116 7.81 9.42 14.75
N ARG A 117 7.71 8.76 15.90
CA ARG A 117 8.47 7.56 16.21
C ARG A 117 8.40 6.56 15.06
N THR A 118 9.56 6.12 14.57
CA THR A 118 9.72 5.21 13.43
C THR A 118 10.74 4.14 13.78
N THR A 119 10.31 2.89 13.86
CA THR A 119 11.09 1.81 14.48
C THR A 119 11.57 0.72 13.51
N ALA A 120 11.03 0.67 12.30
CA ALA A 120 11.20 -0.48 11.38
C ALA A 120 10.85 -1.84 12.05
N GLY A 121 9.98 -1.84 13.07
CA GLY A 121 9.59 -3.02 13.85
C GLY A 121 10.67 -3.56 14.78
N SER A 122 11.78 -2.84 15.00
CA SER A 122 12.92 -3.28 15.78
C SER A 122 13.05 -2.55 17.12
N LYS A 123 13.35 -3.30 18.19
CA LYS A 123 13.70 -2.74 19.50
C LYS A 123 14.92 -1.82 19.44
N ARG A 124 15.85 -2.07 18.52
CA ARG A 124 17.00 -1.18 18.32
C ARG A 124 16.60 0.28 18.09
N TRP A 125 15.44 0.49 17.47
CA TRP A 125 14.91 1.81 17.07
C TRP A 125 13.66 2.20 17.83
N GLU A 126 13.35 1.55 18.94
CA GLU A 126 12.08 1.74 19.66
C GLU A 126 11.80 3.20 20.05
N ASN A 127 12.83 4.01 20.28
CA ASN A 127 12.72 5.42 20.66
C ASN A 127 13.18 6.39 19.54
N PHE A 128 13.44 5.88 18.34
CA PHE A 128 13.93 6.73 17.26
C PHE A 128 12.82 7.59 16.67
N VAL A 129 13.07 8.92 16.63
CA VAL A 129 12.20 9.91 16.00
C VAL A 129 12.99 10.62 14.91
N PRO A 130 12.66 10.41 13.62
CA PRO A 130 13.32 11.09 12.51
C PRO A 130 13.14 12.61 12.57
N THR A 131 14.17 13.34 12.15
CA THR A 131 14.13 14.81 11.98
C THR A 131 13.65 15.21 10.60
N GLU A 132 13.70 14.30 9.63
CA GLU A 132 13.29 14.50 8.24
C GLU A 132 12.30 13.44 7.78
N ASP A 133 11.43 13.83 6.86
CA ASP A 133 10.53 12.90 6.19
C ASP A 133 11.27 12.13 5.09
N ALA A 134 10.94 10.87 4.89
CA ALA A 134 11.23 10.19 3.63
C ALA A 134 10.60 10.97 2.47
N VAL A 135 11.26 10.99 1.30
CA VAL A 135 10.80 11.79 0.15
C VAL A 135 9.34 11.54 -0.22
N ALA A 136 8.91 10.26 -0.21
CA ALA A 136 7.50 9.92 -0.47
C ALA A 136 6.56 10.47 0.62
N VAL A 137 6.97 10.45 1.88
CA VAL A 137 6.19 11.00 3.02
C VAL A 137 6.07 12.52 2.91
N ALA A 138 7.18 13.21 2.58
CA ALA A 138 7.20 14.67 2.39
C ALA A 138 6.20 15.09 1.27
N LYS A 139 6.15 14.34 0.16
CA LYS A 139 5.19 14.59 -0.92
C LYS A 139 3.74 14.41 -0.47
N LEU A 140 3.44 13.38 0.32
CA LEU A 140 2.10 13.15 0.87
C LEU A 140 1.67 14.26 1.84
N ARG A 141 2.58 14.71 2.73
CA ARG A 141 2.32 15.86 3.61
C ARG A 141 2.11 17.16 2.83
N ALA A 142 2.96 17.42 1.82
CA ALA A 142 2.82 18.60 0.97
C ALA A 142 1.49 18.59 0.19
N ALA A 143 0.96 17.43 -0.14
CA ALA A 143 -0.37 17.27 -0.72
C ALA A 143 -1.52 17.44 0.29
N GLY A 144 -1.22 17.68 1.56
CA GLY A 144 -2.19 17.96 2.61
C GLY A 144 -2.77 16.74 3.32
N ALA A 145 -2.15 15.57 3.19
CA ALA A 145 -2.55 14.37 3.92
C ALA A 145 -2.29 14.50 5.42
N ILE A 146 -3.17 13.94 6.25
CA ILE A 146 -3.04 13.87 7.70
C ILE A 146 -2.58 12.47 8.09
N ILE A 147 -1.38 12.35 8.65
CA ILE A 147 -0.83 11.08 9.06
C ILE A 147 -1.42 10.69 10.42
N LEU A 148 -2.19 9.60 10.49
CA LEU A 148 -2.78 9.08 11.74
C LEU A 148 -1.75 8.36 12.60
N GLY A 149 -0.78 7.69 11.99
CA GLY A 149 0.22 6.90 12.71
C GLY A 149 1.05 6.03 11.79
N LYS A 150 1.86 5.19 12.44
CA LYS A 150 2.78 4.24 11.81
C LYS A 150 2.20 2.83 11.96
N THR A 151 2.11 2.11 10.83
CA THR A 151 1.51 0.77 10.80
C THR A 151 2.55 -0.33 11.03
N SER A 152 2.11 -1.42 11.68
CA SER A 152 2.94 -2.54 12.08
C SER A 152 3.49 -3.33 10.88
N LEU A 153 4.67 -3.90 11.10
CA LEU A 153 5.43 -4.71 10.15
C LEU A 153 6.31 -5.71 10.93
N PRO A 154 6.81 -6.78 10.32
CA PRO A 154 7.86 -7.58 10.94
C PRO A 154 9.17 -6.79 10.99
N GLU A 155 10.04 -7.13 11.96
CA GLU A 155 11.34 -6.49 12.11
C GLU A 155 12.09 -6.39 10.76
N TYR A 156 12.53 -5.18 10.43
CA TYR A 156 13.23 -4.82 9.17
C TYR A 156 12.49 -5.27 7.89
N SER A 157 11.17 -5.43 7.95
CA SER A 157 10.36 -5.95 6.83
C SER A 157 10.74 -7.39 6.42
N GLY A 158 11.31 -8.19 7.32
CA GLY A 158 11.95 -9.48 7.04
C GLY A 158 11.03 -10.69 6.95
N ASP A 159 9.72 -10.56 7.06
CA ASP A 159 8.78 -11.68 7.04
C ASP A 159 7.53 -11.41 6.19
N ILE A 160 6.83 -12.49 5.82
CA ILE A 160 5.54 -12.48 5.12
C ILE A 160 4.36 -12.34 6.11
N GLN A 161 4.62 -12.30 7.41
CA GLN A 161 3.67 -12.02 8.48
C GLN A 161 4.07 -10.78 9.25
N ALA A 162 3.10 -9.94 9.64
CA ALA A 162 3.35 -8.74 10.44
C ALA A 162 3.31 -9.05 11.93
N PHE A 163 4.47 -9.17 12.54
CA PHE A 163 4.66 -9.28 13.98
C PHE A 163 6.03 -8.73 14.36
N ASN A 164 6.17 -8.21 15.56
CA ASN A 164 7.45 -7.72 16.09
C ASN A 164 7.41 -7.68 17.63
N GLU A 165 8.57 -7.51 18.24
CA GLU A 165 8.70 -7.51 19.71
C GLU A 165 8.16 -6.23 20.38
N LEU A 166 7.92 -5.15 19.62
CA LEU A 166 7.43 -3.87 20.17
C LEU A 166 5.93 -3.89 20.45
N VAL A 167 5.15 -4.49 19.54
CA VAL A 167 3.69 -4.44 19.59
C VAL A 167 3.03 -5.81 19.43
N GLY A 168 3.82 -6.86 19.17
CA GLY A 168 3.29 -8.22 18.97
C GLY A 168 2.75 -8.44 17.56
N THR A 169 1.72 -9.26 17.45
CA THR A 169 1.16 -9.77 16.19
C THR A 169 0.04 -8.90 15.65
N THR A 170 0.06 -8.62 14.36
CA THR A 170 -1.06 -7.99 13.64
C THR A 170 -1.98 -9.07 13.07
N ASN A 171 -3.22 -9.06 13.50
CA ASN A 171 -4.26 -10.02 13.11
C ASN A 171 -4.98 -9.57 11.83
N ASN A 172 -5.52 -10.56 11.09
CA ASN A 172 -6.30 -10.30 9.91
C ASN A 172 -7.73 -9.86 10.29
N PRO A 173 -8.25 -8.74 9.73
CA PRO A 173 -9.62 -8.28 10.02
C PRO A 173 -10.73 -9.26 9.65
N TRP A 174 -10.47 -10.22 8.77
CA TRP A 174 -11.41 -11.27 8.37
C TRP A 174 -11.43 -12.44 9.35
N ASN A 175 -10.29 -12.72 10.01
CA ASN A 175 -10.15 -13.79 10.97
C ASN A 175 -8.92 -13.55 11.85
N GLU A 176 -9.14 -13.23 13.13
CA GLU A 176 -8.09 -12.87 14.11
C GLU A 176 -7.05 -13.98 14.35
N LYS A 177 -7.34 -15.24 14.00
CA LYS A 177 -6.39 -16.36 14.11
C LYS A 177 -5.42 -16.43 12.93
N ARG A 178 -5.59 -15.59 11.92
CA ARG A 178 -4.80 -15.58 10.69
C ARG A 178 -3.98 -14.31 10.55
N THR A 179 -2.87 -14.42 9.83
CA THR A 179 -2.01 -13.27 9.56
C THR A 179 -2.67 -12.28 8.61
N SER A 180 -2.41 -10.99 8.82
CA SER A 180 -2.72 -9.92 7.86
C SER A 180 -1.78 -9.93 6.64
N GLY A 181 -0.79 -10.83 6.62
CA GLY A 181 0.28 -10.81 5.65
C GLY A 181 1.42 -9.90 6.06
N GLY A 182 2.43 -9.79 5.20
CA GLY A 182 3.63 -8.99 5.46
C GLY A 182 4.42 -8.66 4.18
N SER A 183 5.27 -7.69 4.30
CA SER A 183 5.61 -6.96 5.52
C SER A 183 4.71 -5.72 5.80
N THR A 184 3.85 -5.26 4.87
CA THR A 184 2.91 -4.14 5.10
C THR A 184 1.57 -4.65 5.70
N GLY A 185 1.63 -5.60 6.65
CA GLY A 185 0.43 -6.24 7.17
C GLY A 185 -0.43 -5.31 8.03
N GLY A 186 0.17 -4.48 8.88
CA GLY A 186 -0.54 -3.47 9.64
C GLY A 186 -1.27 -2.46 8.74
N GLY A 187 -0.61 -2.04 7.64
CA GLY A 187 -1.20 -1.14 6.65
C GLY A 187 -2.41 -1.75 5.94
N ALA A 188 -2.28 -2.97 5.42
CA ALA A 188 -3.39 -3.65 4.77
C ALA A 188 -4.56 -3.92 5.73
N ALA A 189 -4.27 -4.33 6.97
CA ALA A 189 -5.28 -4.50 8.02
C ALA A 189 -5.97 -3.18 8.37
N SER A 190 -5.21 -2.06 8.46
CA SER A 190 -5.75 -0.73 8.70
C SER A 190 -6.74 -0.29 7.60
N ILE A 191 -6.37 -0.49 6.33
CA ILE A 191 -7.25 -0.18 5.18
C ILE A 191 -8.50 -1.07 5.19
N ALA A 192 -8.34 -2.38 5.40
CA ALA A 192 -9.47 -3.32 5.44
C ALA A 192 -10.43 -3.00 6.58
N ALA A 193 -9.92 -2.67 7.76
CA ALA A 193 -10.72 -2.33 8.94
C ALA A 193 -11.35 -0.92 8.88
N GLY A 194 -11.06 -0.12 7.85
CA GLY A 194 -11.59 1.24 7.74
C GLY A 194 -10.96 2.23 8.71
N PHE A 195 -9.73 1.99 9.18
CA PHE A 195 -9.00 2.91 10.07
C PHE A 195 -8.39 4.10 9.32
N SER A 196 -8.03 3.91 8.08
CA SER A 196 -7.48 4.96 7.22
C SER A 196 -7.96 4.81 5.77
N PHE A 197 -7.69 5.81 4.95
CA PHE A 197 -8.12 5.80 3.55
C PHE A 197 -7.03 5.32 2.60
N LEU A 198 -5.78 5.62 2.91
CA LEU A 198 -4.61 5.28 2.12
C LEU A 198 -3.48 4.82 3.04
N GLU A 199 -2.65 3.90 2.56
CA GLU A 199 -1.43 3.45 3.22
C GLU A 199 -0.25 3.56 2.26
N LEU A 200 0.87 4.12 2.73
CA LEU A 200 2.17 4.03 2.05
C LEU A 200 2.90 2.78 2.52
N GLY A 201 2.94 1.77 1.68
CA GLY A 201 3.65 0.52 1.90
C GLY A 201 4.93 0.36 1.10
N SER A 202 5.62 -0.77 1.28
CA SER A 202 6.77 -1.17 0.48
C SER A 202 6.68 -2.62 0.04
N ASP A 203 7.30 -2.96 -1.10
CA ASP A 203 7.28 -4.31 -1.68
C ASP A 203 8.67 -4.66 -2.24
N SER A 204 9.29 -5.68 -1.66
CA SER A 204 10.50 -6.30 -2.20
C SER A 204 10.23 -7.75 -2.59
N GLY A 205 9.57 -8.48 -1.69
CA GLY A 205 9.21 -9.88 -1.83
C GLY A 205 7.69 -10.12 -1.72
N GLY A 206 6.85 -9.19 -2.21
CA GLY A 206 5.40 -9.29 -2.13
C GLY A 206 4.76 -8.47 -1.01
N SER A 207 5.53 -7.60 -0.35
CA SER A 207 5.11 -6.95 0.90
C SER A 207 3.98 -5.91 0.79
N ILE A 208 3.54 -5.53 -0.40
CA ILE A 208 2.26 -4.85 -0.66
C ILE A 208 1.24 -5.89 -1.13
N ARG A 209 1.63 -6.74 -2.08
CA ARG A 209 0.74 -7.63 -2.81
C ARG A 209 0.15 -8.73 -1.93
N ILE A 210 0.97 -9.42 -1.12
CA ILE A 210 0.52 -10.49 -0.23
C ILE A 210 -0.46 -9.96 0.84
N PRO A 211 -0.14 -8.90 1.62
CA PRO A 211 -1.10 -8.39 2.59
C PRO A 211 -2.37 -7.82 1.94
N SER A 212 -2.29 -7.23 0.74
CA SER A 212 -3.49 -6.80 0.00
C SER A 212 -4.39 -7.98 -0.37
N HIS A 213 -3.80 -9.10 -0.83
CA HIS A 213 -4.51 -10.33 -1.09
C HIS A 213 -5.16 -10.90 0.19
N TYR A 214 -4.41 -10.98 1.29
CA TYR A 214 -4.89 -11.56 2.55
C TYR A 214 -5.97 -10.72 3.24
N CYS A 215 -5.91 -9.41 3.12
CA CYS A 215 -6.86 -8.49 3.74
C CYS A 215 -8.01 -8.06 2.80
N GLY A 216 -8.03 -8.49 1.54
CA GLY A 216 -9.10 -8.16 0.60
C GLY A 216 -9.16 -6.69 0.21
N VAL A 217 -8.02 -6.06 0.01
CA VAL A 217 -7.87 -4.67 -0.40
C VAL A 217 -7.07 -4.56 -1.69
N TYR A 218 -7.13 -3.40 -2.33
CA TYR A 218 -6.27 -3.10 -3.48
C TYR A 218 -4.87 -2.73 -3.01
N GLY A 219 -3.85 -3.20 -3.75
CA GLY A 219 -2.46 -2.83 -3.54
C GLY A 219 -1.74 -2.63 -4.85
N HIS A 220 -0.76 -1.75 -4.88
CA HIS A 220 0.03 -1.51 -6.08
C HIS A 220 1.53 -1.47 -5.77
N LYS A 221 2.23 -2.48 -6.28
CA LYS A 221 3.67 -2.46 -6.39
C LYS A 221 4.04 -1.58 -7.57
N SER A 222 4.55 -0.38 -7.33
CA SER A 222 4.94 0.53 -8.40
C SER A 222 6.08 -0.03 -9.27
N THR A 223 6.24 0.52 -10.45
CA THR A 223 7.47 0.34 -11.23
C THR A 223 8.69 0.71 -10.37
N VAL A 224 9.76 -0.05 -10.53
CA VAL A 224 11.01 0.22 -9.82
C VAL A 224 11.51 1.65 -10.12
N HIS A 225 11.95 2.37 -9.07
CA HIS A 225 12.35 3.79 -9.08
C HIS A 225 11.24 4.83 -9.29
N LEU A 226 9.98 4.44 -9.51
CA LEU A 226 8.89 5.41 -9.71
C LEU A 226 8.56 6.19 -8.44
N VAL A 227 8.54 5.53 -7.29
CA VAL A 227 8.39 6.17 -5.97
C VAL A 227 9.72 6.11 -5.24
N SER A 228 10.23 7.27 -4.84
CA SER A 228 11.52 7.39 -4.17
C SER A 228 11.55 6.59 -2.86
N ARG A 229 12.67 5.92 -2.63
CA ARG A 229 12.95 5.18 -1.40
C ARG A 229 13.90 5.91 -0.43
N VAL A 230 14.28 7.14 -0.74
CA VAL A 230 15.10 7.95 0.16
C VAL A 230 14.34 8.15 1.47
N GLY A 231 15.00 7.81 2.58
CA GLY A 231 14.40 7.82 3.92
C GLY A 231 13.62 6.54 4.29
N TRP A 232 13.73 5.45 3.48
CA TRP A 232 13.19 4.15 3.87
C TRP A 232 14.17 3.39 4.76
N MET A 233 13.70 2.84 5.88
CA MET A 233 14.48 2.06 6.85
C MET A 233 14.27 0.54 6.67
N PRO A 234 15.28 -0.32 6.92
CA PRO A 234 16.69 0.04 7.08
C PRO A 234 17.30 0.57 5.78
N PRO A 235 18.34 1.38 5.75
CA PRO A 235 19.42 1.39 6.73
C PRO A 235 19.06 2.15 8.00
N ALA A 236 19.94 1.96 9.02
CA ALA A 236 19.91 2.73 10.24
C ALA A 236 20.05 4.22 9.92
N PRO A 237 19.48 5.12 10.75
CA PRO A 237 19.68 6.56 10.59
C PRO A 237 21.16 6.92 10.46
N GLY A 238 21.49 7.71 9.44
CA GLY A 238 22.86 8.09 9.13
C GLY A 238 23.68 7.06 8.34
N GLU A 239 23.16 5.86 8.10
CA GLU A 239 23.81 4.88 7.24
C GLU A 239 23.30 5.01 5.78
N PHE A 240 24.21 5.01 4.82
CA PHE A 240 23.86 5.02 3.40
C PHE A 240 23.70 3.57 2.89
N LYS A 241 22.54 3.27 2.31
CA LYS A 241 22.36 2.07 1.49
C LYS A 241 22.45 2.48 0.02
N GLY A 242 23.34 1.83 -0.70
CA GLY A 242 23.50 2.04 -2.13
C GLY A 242 22.20 1.87 -2.93
N PRO A 243 22.18 2.27 -4.21
CA PRO A 243 21.01 2.17 -5.05
C PRO A 243 20.50 0.73 -5.08
N ASN A 244 19.20 0.58 -4.93
CA ASN A 244 18.51 -0.70 -4.90
C ASN A 244 17.41 -0.66 -5.96
N ASP A 245 17.57 -1.43 -7.02
CA ASP A 245 16.62 -1.57 -8.12
C ASP A 245 15.61 -2.72 -7.91
N TRP A 246 15.43 -3.14 -6.66
CA TRP A 246 14.64 -4.27 -6.24
C TRP A 246 13.37 -3.90 -5.48
N SER A 247 13.52 -3.18 -4.37
CA SER A 247 12.42 -2.79 -3.50
C SER A 247 11.73 -1.52 -4.01
N VAL A 248 10.44 -1.43 -3.83
CA VAL A 248 9.62 -0.28 -4.22
C VAL A 248 8.75 0.19 -3.06
N ALA A 249 8.35 1.46 -3.08
CA ALA A 249 7.24 1.97 -2.28
C ALA A 249 5.98 2.03 -3.15
N GLY A 250 4.81 1.90 -2.54
CA GLY A 250 3.55 1.98 -3.27
C GLY A 250 2.32 1.99 -2.36
N PRO A 251 1.14 2.28 -2.92
CA PRO A 251 -0.11 2.43 -2.19
C PRO A 251 -0.83 1.11 -1.90
N ILE A 252 -1.55 1.11 -0.76
CA ILE A 252 -2.65 0.18 -0.48
C ILE A 252 -3.90 1.01 -0.21
N ALA A 253 -5.05 0.61 -0.76
CA ALA A 253 -6.29 1.36 -0.67
C ALA A 253 -7.54 0.46 -0.82
N ARG A 254 -8.74 1.05 -0.68
CA ARG A 254 -10.01 0.36 -0.89
C ARG A 254 -10.54 0.41 -2.32
N SER A 255 -9.91 1.18 -3.20
CA SER A 255 -10.27 1.23 -4.63
C SER A 255 -9.04 1.40 -5.53
N ALA A 256 -9.18 1.08 -6.80
CA ALA A 256 -8.14 1.28 -7.79
C ALA A 256 -7.89 2.78 -8.06
N GLU A 257 -8.94 3.58 -8.03
CA GLU A 257 -8.85 5.04 -8.18
C GLU A 257 -8.02 5.67 -7.05
N ASP A 258 -8.12 5.13 -5.84
CA ASP A 258 -7.34 5.59 -4.68
C ASP A 258 -5.87 5.19 -4.80
N LEU A 259 -5.56 4.02 -5.40
CA LEU A 259 -4.17 3.65 -5.74
C LEU A 259 -3.56 4.65 -6.71
N GLN A 260 -4.29 5.00 -7.77
CA GLN A 260 -3.86 6.02 -8.74
C GLN A 260 -3.63 7.36 -8.06
N LEU A 261 -4.60 7.83 -7.26
CA LEU A 261 -4.52 9.10 -6.54
C LEU A 261 -3.24 9.19 -5.70
N MET A 262 -2.94 8.17 -4.91
CA MET A 262 -1.76 8.17 -4.05
C MET A 262 -0.47 8.05 -4.85
N LEU A 263 -0.45 7.23 -5.91
CA LEU A 263 0.71 7.07 -6.78
C LEU A 263 1.07 8.39 -7.49
N GLU A 264 0.07 9.12 -7.98
CA GLU A 264 0.27 10.43 -8.62
C GLU A 264 0.84 11.49 -7.67
N VAL A 265 0.64 11.34 -6.36
CA VAL A 265 1.20 12.24 -5.33
C VAL A 265 2.58 11.79 -4.91
N ALA A 266 2.77 10.50 -4.61
CA ALA A 266 4.01 9.96 -4.06
C ALA A 266 5.09 9.71 -5.13
N GLY A 267 4.69 9.52 -6.39
CA GLY A 267 5.58 9.20 -7.51
C GLY A 267 6.44 10.37 -7.98
N GLY A 268 7.38 10.03 -8.85
CA GLY A 268 8.29 10.99 -9.49
C GLY A 268 9.61 11.21 -8.74
N PRO A 269 10.47 12.06 -9.30
CA PRO A 269 11.86 12.23 -8.89
C PRO A 269 12.00 12.76 -7.45
N THR A 270 13.19 12.57 -6.87
CA THR A 270 13.63 13.28 -5.65
C THR A 270 13.76 14.78 -5.92
N PRO A 271 13.87 15.65 -4.90
CA PRO A 271 14.11 17.08 -5.11
C PRO A 271 15.34 17.37 -5.97
N GLU A 272 16.43 16.60 -5.81
CA GLU A 272 17.66 16.74 -6.59
C GLU A 272 17.44 16.34 -8.05
N GLU A 273 16.77 15.23 -8.30
CA GLU A 273 16.44 14.73 -9.64
C GLU A 273 15.42 15.63 -10.36
N ALA A 274 14.55 16.31 -9.61
CA ALA A 274 13.51 17.20 -10.14
C ALA A 274 14.09 18.44 -10.86
N ILE A 275 15.39 18.74 -10.69
CA ILE A 275 16.10 19.75 -11.45
C ILE A 275 16.12 19.41 -12.94
N ALA A 276 16.25 18.12 -13.29
CA ALA A 276 16.40 17.63 -14.66
C ALA A 276 15.22 16.77 -15.13
N TYR A 277 14.46 16.17 -14.22
CA TYR A 277 13.42 15.20 -14.56
C TYR A 277 12.05 15.59 -14.00
N GLN A 278 11.02 15.31 -14.79
CA GLN A 278 9.63 15.39 -14.35
C GLN A 278 8.94 14.09 -14.72
N TRP A 279 8.25 13.48 -13.76
CA TRP A 279 7.38 12.35 -14.05
C TRP A 279 5.98 12.82 -14.42
N LYS A 280 5.51 12.33 -15.56
CA LYS A 280 4.11 12.44 -15.98
C LYS A 280 3.56 11.04 -16.13
N ALA A 281 2.56 10.69 -15.32
CA ALA A 281 1.91 9.38 -15.38
C ALA A 281 1.33 9.14 -16.78
N PRO A 282 1.77 8.11 -17.53
CA PRO A 282 1.13 7.74 -18.77
C PRO A 282 -0.33 7.33 -18.50
N ALA A 283 -1.23 7.73 -19.38
CA ALA A 283 -2.61 7.26 -19.31
C ALA A 283 -2.67 5.73 -19.45
N PRO A 284 -3.66 5.05 -18.86
CA PRO A 284 -3.79 3.61 -19.03
C PRO A 284 -4.01 3.29 -20.51
N ARG A 285 -3.39 2.20 -21.00
CA ARG A 285 -3.47 1.78 -22.42
C ARG A 285 -4.91 1.63 -22.90
N LYS A 286 -5.78 1.11 -22.03
CA LYS A 286 -7.20 0.86 -22.30
C LYS A 286 -8.05 1.34 -21.14
N ARG A 287 -9.30 1.70 -21.42
CA ARG A 287 -10.27 2.15 -20.42
C ARG A 287 -11.39 1.15 -20.17
N LEU A 288 -11.73 0.34 -21.17
CA LEU A 288 -12.83 -0.64 -21.09
C LEU A 288 -12.26 -2.06 -21.14
N LEU A 289 -12.83 -2.96 -20.39
CA LEU A 289 -12.39 -4.35 -20.29
C LEU A 289 -12.28 -5.03 -21.67
N LYS A 290 -13.26 -4.76 -22.53
CA LYS A 290 -13.34 -5.33 -23.89
C LYS A 290 -12.17 -4.97 -24.81
N ASP A 291 -11.40 -3.93 -24.48
CA ASP A 291 -10.30 -3.43 -25.31
C ASP A 291 -8.93 -4.00 -24.87
N PHE A 292 -8.87 -4.64 -23.67
CA PHE A 292 -7.63 -5.19 -23.14
C PHE A 292 -7.21 -6.50 -23.81
N ARG A 293 -5.94 -6.63 -24.13
CA ARG A 293 -5.26 -7.86 -24.53
C ARG A 293 -4.61 -8.46 -23.27
N VAL A 294 -5.10 -9.60 -22.84
CA VAL A 294 -4.82 -10.22 -21.55
C VAL A 294 -4.13 -11.57 -21.73
N GLY A 295 -2.97 -11.76 -21.09
CA GLY A 295 -2.42 -13.06 -20.86
C GLY A 295 -2.59 -13.49 -19.41
N PHE A 296 -2.59 -14.78 -19.12
CA PHE A 296 -2.72 -15.26 -17.76
C PHE A 296 -2.12 -16.64 -17.54
N VAL A 297 -1.81 -16.96 -16.29
CA VAL A 297 -1.55 -18.31 -15.79
C VAL A 297 -2.25 -18.45 -14.44
N ALA A 298 -3.21 -19.37 -14.35
CA ALA A 298 -4.00 -19.59 -13.15
C ALA A 298 -3.34 -20.58 -12.16
N ASP A 299 -2.53 -21.49 -12.68
CA ASP A 299 -1.80 -22.50 -11.93
C ASP A 299 -0.57 -22.96 -12.73
N ALA A 300 0.49 -23.44 -12.05
CA ALA A 300 1.66 -23.94 -12.75
C ALA A 300 2.46 -24.94 -11.91
N PRO A 301 3.11 -25.95 -12.54
CA PRO A 301 3.85 -26.99 -11.83
C PRO A 301 5.01 -26.48 -10.96
N PHE A 302 5.59 -25.33 -11.28
CA PHE A 302 6.71 -24.77 -10.51
C PHE A 302 6.33 -24.41 -9.05
N CYS A 303 5.06 -24.02 -8.83
CA CYS A 303 4.52 -23.71 -7.52
C CYS A 303 2.98 -23.83 -7.56
N PRO A 304 2.43 -25.05 -7.48
CA PRO A 304 0.99 -25.28 -7.62
C PRO A 304 0.15 -24.55 -6.58
N VAL A 305 -0.94 -23.96 -7.04
CA VAL A 305 -1.89 -23.23 -6.20
C VAL A 305 -2.80 -24.23 -5.45
N ALA A 306 -3.12 -23.94 -4.19
CA ALA A 306 -3.99 -24.79 -3.39
C ALA A 306 -5.41 -24.91 -3.97
N PRO A 307 -6.12 -26.04 -3.73
CA PRO A 307 -7.43 -26.29 -4.35
C PRO A 307 -8.48 -25.20 -4.12
N ASP A 308 -8.55 -24.65 -2.92
CA ASP A 308 -9.48 -23.57 -2.54
C ASP A 308 -9.20 -22.26 -3.28
N MET A 309 -7.93 -21.98 -3.58
CA MET A 309 -7.52 -20.85 -4.42
C MET A 309 -7.91 -21.06 -5.88
N LYS A 310 -7.70 -22.28 -6.42
CA LYS A 310 -8.13 -22.63 -7.79
C LYS A 310 -9.64 -22.48 -7.94
N GLU A 311 -10.41 -23.02 -6.98
CA GLU A 311 -11.88 -22.89 -6.94
C GLU A 311 -12.31 -21.41 -6.93
N ALA A 312 -11.67 -20.58 -6.13
CA ALA A 312 -12.01 -19.15 -6.03
C ALA A 312 -11.64 -18.34 -7.28
N LEU A 313 -10.53 -18.67 -7.95
CA LEU A 313 -10.04 -17.95 -9.13
C LEU A 313 -10.67 -18.41 -10.45
N ALA A 314 -11.09 -19.66 -10.57
CA ALA A 314 -11.64 -20.20 -11.81
C ALA A 314 -12.83 -19.38 -12.37
N PRO A 315 -13.82 -18.94 -11.56
CA PRO A 315 -14.90 -18.09 -12.05
C PRO A 315 -14.42 -16.70 -12.54
N VAL A 316 -13.30 -16.21 -11.99
CA VAL A 316 -12.72 -14.91 -12.39
C VAL A 316 -12.15 -15.00 -13.80
N PHE A 317 -11.33 -16.03 -14.08
CA PHE A 317 -10.76 -16.25 -15.43
C PHE A 317 -11.84 -16.56 -16.45
N LYS A 318 -12.78 -17.46 -16.11
CA LYS A 318 -13.95 -17.74 -16.95
C LYS A 318 -14.78 -16.49 -17.25
N GLY A 319 -14.91 -15.61 -16.26
CA GLY A 319 -15.64 -14.34 -16.40
C GLY A 319 -14.98 -13.34 -17.35
N LEU A 320 -13.72 -13.54 -17.74
CA LEU A 320 -13.00 -12.71 -18.73
C LEU A 320 -13.16 -13.23 -20.17
N GLU A 321 -13.57 -14.51 -20.36
CA GLU A 321 -13.79 -15.09 -21.68
C GLU A 321 -14.83 -14.29 -22.46
N GLY A 322 -14.52 -13.92 -23.70
CA GLY A 322 -15.37 -13.12 -24.57
C GLY A 322 -15.62 -11.67 -24.13
N LYS A 323 -15.02 -11.24 -22.99
CA LYS A 323 -15.17 -9.87 -22.47
C LYS A 323 -13.92 -9.01 -22.67
N THR A 324 -12.83 -9.58 -23.15
CA THR A 324 -11.57 -8.89 -23.46
C THR A 324 -11.27 -8.98 -24.95
N ALA A 325 -10.44 -8.08 -25.49
CA ALA A 325 -10.04 -8.12 -26.90
C ALA A 325 -9.26 -9.39 -27.25
N LYS A 326 -8.47 -9.89 -26.30
CA LYS A 326 -7.67 -11.11 -26.41
C LYS A 326 -7.49 -11.69 -25.02
N LEU A 327 -7.68 -13.01 -24.86
CA LEU A 327 -7.39 -13.74 -23.64
C LEU A 327 -6.56 -14.98 -23.99
N VAL A 328 -5.35 -15.08 -23.46
CA VAL A 328 -4.42 -16.18 -23.78
C VAL A 328 -3.84 -16.74 -22.49
N GLU A 329 -4.00 -18.07 -22.31
CA GLU A 329 -3.35 -18.78 -21.22
C GLU A 329 -1.91 -19.17 -21.61
N GLY A 330 -0.97 -19.00 -20.68
CA GLY A 330 0.42 -19.38 -20.83
C GLY A 330 1.40 -18.27 -20.52
N TRP A 331 2.63 -18.66 -20.22
CA TRP A 331 3.72 -17.74 -19.96
C TRP A 331 4.18 -17.01 -21.23
N PRO A 332 4.80 -15.82 -21.10
CA PRO A 332 5.46 -15.16 -22.23
C PRO A 332 6.46 -16.08 -22.93
N LYS A 333 6.56 -15.97 -24.26
CA LYS A 333 7.52 -16.77 -25.04
C LYS A 333 8.94 -16.60 -24.49
N GLY A 334 9.60 -17.71 -24.18
CA GLY A 334 10.96 -17.74 -23.64
C GLY A 334 11.07 -17.44 -22.13
N PHE A 335 9.93 -17.26 -21.43
CA PHE A 335 9.93 -17.11 -19.99
C PHE A 335 9.91 -18.48 -19.31
N ASP A 336 10.90 -18.72 -18.45
CA ASP A 336 10.97 -19.92 -17.61
C ASP A 336 10.65 -19.56 -16.15
N PRO A 337 9.49 -19.97 -15.60
CA PRO A 337 9.08 -19.63 -14.25
C PRO A 337 9.97 -20.29 -13.17
N VAL A 338 10.59 -21.45 -13.44
CA VAL A 338 11.51 -22.12 -12.51
C VAL A 338 12.79 -21.29 -12.39
N LYS A 339 13.37 -20.92 -13.53
CA LYS A 339 14.57 -20.08 -13.56
C LYS A 339 14.31 -18.69 -12.96
N ASN A 340 13.14 -18.13 -13.24
CA ASN A 340 12.71 -16.87 -12.63
C ASN A 340 12.65 -16.98 -11.10
N LEU A 341 12.10 -18.07 -10.56
CA LEU A 341 12.02 -18.29 -9.11
C LEU A 341 13.44 -18.45 -8.49
N GLU A 342 14.33 -19.19 -9.15
CA GLU A 342 15.74 -19.34 -8.72
C GLU A 342 16.44 -17.96 -8.60
N VAL A 343 16.33 -17.14 -9.64
CA VAL A 343 16.90 -15.78 -9.65
C VAL A 343 16.27 -14.91 -8.56
N PHE A 344 14.96 -15.03 -8.36
CA PHE A 344 14.24 -14.29 -7.32
C PHE A 344 14.73 -14.66 -5.91
N GLN A 345 14.86 -15.94 -5.62
CA GLN A 345 15.34 -16.44 -4.33
C GLN A 345 16.78 -15.97 -4.06
N PHE A 346 17.64 -16.02 -5.08
CA PHE A 346 19.01 -15.51 -4.97
C PHE A 346 19.01 -14.01 -4.62
N VAL A 347 18.32 -13.19 -5.41
CA VAL A 347 18.26 -11.73 -5.20
C VAL A 347 17.70 -11.40 -3.81
N THR A 348 16.63 -12.09 -3.39
CA THR A 348 16.01 -11.86 -2.08
C THR A 348 16.98 -12.21 -0.94
N ARG A 349 17.76 -13.29 -1.08
CA ARG A 349 18.78 -13.70 -0.11
C ARG A 349 19.91 -12.67 -0.01
N VAL A 350 20.43 -12.22 -1.13
CA VAL A 350 21.55 -11.26 -1.17
C VAL A 350 21.16 -9.91 -0.55
N PHE A 351 19.95 -9.41 -0.85
CA PHE A 351 19.47 -8.15 -0.27
C PHE A 351 19.00 -8.28 1.19
N GLY A 352 18.73 -9.49 1.67
CA GLY A 352 18.27 -9.75 3.03
C GLY A 352 19.38 -10.12 4.03
N ALA A 353 20.58 -10.46 3.56
CA ALA A 353 21.69 -10.90 4.42
C ALA A 353 22.90 -9.97 4.32
N PRO A 354 23.47 -9.53 5.42
CA PRO A 354 24.80 -8.93 5.43
C PRO A 354 25.84 -10.05 5.25
N GLY A 355 26.56 -10.04 4.16
CA GLY A 355 27.67 -10.99 3.96
C GLY A 355 27.92 -11.35 2.49
N GLY A 356 29.17 -11.35 2.11
CA GLY A 356 29.69 -11.33 0.76
C GLY A 356 29.11 -12.36 -0.21
N THR A 357 28.43 -11.85 -1.20
CA THR A 357 28.23 -12.58 -2.45
C THR A 357 29.41 -12.23 -3.36
N TRP A 358 30.05 -13.23 -3.96
CA TRP A 358 31.11 -13.00 -4.92
C TRP A 358 30.54 -12.25 -6.14
N TYR A 359 31.26 -11.26 -6.65
CA TYR A 359 30.85 -10.46 -7.80
C TYR A 359 30.42 -11.33 -9.00
N ALA A 360 31.18 -12.42 -9.31
CA ALA A 360 30.86 -13.33 -10.40
C ALA A 360 29.50 -14.05 -10.23
N GLU A 361 29.13 -14.42 -9.00
CA GLU A 361 27.83 -15.01 -8.73
C GLU A 361 26.72 -13.95 -8.88
N TRP A 362 26.93 -12.76 -8.34
CA TRP A 362 25.98 -11.65 -8.50
C TRP A 362 25.81 -11.26 -9.98
N GLU A 363 26.89 -11.16 -10.76
CA GLU A 363 26.86 -10.84 -12.18
C GLU A 363 26.04 -11.85 -12.98
N LYS A 364 26.23 -13.17 -12.72
CA LYS A 364 25.45 -14.23 -13.36
C LYS A 364 23.95 -14.01 -13.19
N TYR A 365 23.49 -13.76 -11.96
CA TYR A 365 22.05 -13.54 -11.70
C TYR A 365 21.56 -12.19 -12.19
N TYR A 366 22.40 -11.17 -12.20
CA TYR A 366 22.10 -9.88 -12.79
C TYR A 366 21.86 -9.98 -14.30
N VAL A 367 22.70 -10.72 -15.03
CA VAL A 367 22.53 -10.98 -16.46
C VAL A 367 21.22 -11.74 -16.73
N GLU A 368 20.92 -12.79 -15.95
CA GLU A 368 19.66 -13.52 -16.09
C GLU A 368 18.45 -12.60 -15.83
N ARG A 369 18.54 -11.74 -14.84
CA ARG A 369 17.48 -10.75 -14.57
C ARG A 369 17.29 -9.78 -15.74
N GLN A 370 18.35 -9.35 -16.43
CA GLN A 370 18.20 -8.48 -17.62
C GLN A 370 17.51 -9.23 -18.78
N LYS A 371 17.75 -10.53 -18.94
CA LYS A 371 17.04 -11.38 -19.91
C LYS A 371 15.53 -11.44 -19.57
N ILE A 372 15.21 -11.67 -18.30
CA ILE A 372 13.81 -11.67 -17.81
C ILE A 372 13.13 -10.33 -18.10
N ARG A 373 13.82 -9.20 -17.80
CA ARG A 373 13.31 -7.85 -18.10
C ARG A 373 13.03 -7.65 -19.59
N ARG A 374 13.90 -8.19 -20.45
CA ARG A 374 13.71 -8.10 -21.91
C ARG A 374 12.49 -8.90 -22.35
N ILE A 375 12.31 -10.13 -21.88
CA ILE A 375 11.14 -10.97 -22.19
C ILE A 375 9.83 -10.26 -21.86
N TRP A 376 9.71 -9.66 -20.67
CA TRP A 376 8.53 -8.92 -20.29
C TRP A 376 8.31 -7.65 -21.10
N ARG A 377 9.37 -6.96 -21.52
CA ARG A 377 9.29 -5.80 -22.40
C ARG A 377 8.77 -6.18 -23.77
N GLU A 378 9.24 -7.29 -24.34
CA GLU A 378 8.78 -7.84 -25.62
C GLU A 378 7.33 -8.29 -25.52
N TYR A 379 6.97 -9.00 -24.46
CA TYR A 379 5.60 -9.44 -24.20
C TYR A 379 4.60 -8.28 -24.20
N PHE A 380 4.91 -7.20 -23.53
CA PHE A 380 4.03 -6.03 -23.45
C PHE A 380 3.96 -5.18 -24.74
N GLN A 381 4.61 -5.56 -25.82
CA GLN A 381 4.31 -5.01 -27.16
C GLN A 381 2.96 -5.58 -27.69
N GLU A 382 2.65 -6.82 -27.36
CA GLU A 382 1.45 -7.51 -27.85
C GLU A 382 0.31 -7.52 -26.83
N PHE A 383 0.61 -7.49 -25.53
CA PHE A 383 -0.37 -7.58 -24.45
C PHE A 383 -0.37 -6.30 -23.61
N ASP A 384 -1.47 -6.05 -22.91
CA ASP A 384 -1.63 -4.87 -22.05
C ASP A 384 -1.46 -5.22 -20.57
N VAL A 385 -1.84 -6.43 -20.16
CA VAL A 385 -1.68 -6.96 -18.80
C VAL A 385 -1.41 -8.45 -18.79
N PHE A 386 -0.80 -8.94 -17.70
CA PHE A 386 -0.62 -10.37 -17.42
C PHE A 386 -1.13 -10.70 -16.02
N LEU A 387 -1.95 -11.74 -15.91
CA LEU A 387 -2.64 -12.10 -14.68
C LEU A 387 -2.06 -13.38 -14.06
N THR A 388 -1.89 -13.36 -12.72
CA THR A 388 -1.49 -14.54 -11.95
C THR A 388 -2.17 -14.56 -10.59
N PRO A 389 -2.18 -15.68 -9.86
CA PRO A 389 -2.39 -15.67 -8.42
C PRO A 389 -1.38 -14.73 -7.73
N VAL A 390 -1.71 -14.27 -6.53
CA VAL A 390 -0.77 -13.51 -5.68
C VAL A 390 0.08 -14.47 -4.84
N SER A 391 -0.56 -15.48 -4.28
CA SER A 391 0.03 -16.50 -3.42
C SER A 391 -0.63 -17.86 -3.68
N ILE A 392 -0.07 -18.92 -3.11
CA ILE A 392 -0.60 -20.29 -3.25
C ILE A 392 -1.84 -20.54 -2.38
N VAL A 393 -2.09 -19.74 -1.35
CA VAL A 393 -3.17 -19.88 -0.37
C VAL A 393 -3.74 -18.52 0.03
N PRO A 394 -4.97 -18.44 0.58
CA PRO A 394 -5.45 -17.26 1.31
C PRO A 394 -4.66 -17.07 2.60
N ALA A 395 -5.06 -16.11 3.45
CA ALA A 395 -4.38 -15.82 4.70
C ALA A 395 -4.17 -17.09 5.55
N ILE A 396 -2.91 -17.36 5.92
CA ILE A 396 -2.52 -18.51 6.74
C ILE A 396 -2.73 -18.25 8.24
N LEU A 397 -2.78 -19.31 9.05
CA LEU A 397 -2.69 -19.20 10.51
C LEU A 397 -1.34 -18.58 10.90
N HIS A 398 -1.32 -17.92 12.05
CA HIS A 398 -0.06 -17.38 12.58
C HIS A 398 0.94 -18.50 12.86
N ASP A 399 2.16 -18.31 12.36
CA ASP A 399 3.32 -19.15 12.66
C ASP A 399 4.57 -18.27 12.72
N HIS A 400 5.12 -18.09 13.92
CA HIS A 400 6.30 -17.28 14.18
C HIS A 400 7.52 -18.12 14.54
N THR A 401 7.48 -19.44 14.27
CA THR A 401 8.60 -20.35 14.48
C THR A 401 9.86 -19.87 13.75
N MET A 402 11.00 -19.96 14.41
CA MET A 402 12.29 -19.58 13.84
C MET A 402 13.20 -20.82 13.69
N PRO A 403 14.03 -20.90 12.67
CA PRO A 403 14.18 -19.92 11.58
C PRO A 403 12.97 -19.92 10.65
N ARG A 404 12.65 -18.75 10.08
CA ARG A 404 11.50 -18.53 9.18
C ARG A 404 11.37 -19.57 8.07
N ASP A 405 12.49 -19.95 7.46
CA ASP A 405 12.51 -20.83 6.29
C ASP A 405 12.22 -22.31 6.64
N SER A 406 12.17 -22.67 7.95
CA SER A 406 11.76 -24.00 8.43
C SER A 406 10.23 -24.16 8.55
N ARG A 407 9.47 -23.07 8.44
CA ARG A 407 8.02 -23.10 8.58
C ARG A 407 7.36 -23.87 7.45
N ILE A 408 6.24 -24.50 7.77
CA ILE A 408 5.43 -25.27 6.83
C ILE A 408 4.02 -24.69 6.82
N VAL A 409 3.49 -24.45 5.63
CA VAL A 409 2.11 -24.00 5.42
C VAL A 409 1.22 -25.21 5.19
N GLU A 410 0.21 -25.37 6.03
CA GLU A 410 -0.86 -26.35 5.81
C GLU A 410 -1.85 -25.81 4.77
N THR A 411 -2.11 -26.58 3.74
CA THR A 411 -3.05 -26.24 2.68
C THR A 411 -4.04 -27.37 2.47
N TYR A 412 -5.16 -27.13 1.82
CA TYR A 412 -6.11 -28.18 1.43
C TYR A 412 -5.52 -29.17 0.40
N GLY A 413 -4.36 -28.87 -0.17
CA GLY A 413 -3.60 -29.75 -1.08
C GLY A 413 -2.40 -30.43 -0.42
N GLY A 414 -2.23 -30.29 0.91
CA GLY A 414 -1.09 -30.84 1.65
C GLY A 414 -0.13 -29.76 2.17
N LYS A 415 0.99 -30.21 2.71
CA LYS A 415 2.01 -29.34 3.31
C LYS A 415 2.91 -28.70 2.25
N ARG A 416 3.24 -27.42 2.44
CA ARG A 416 4.06 -26.65 1.52
C ARG A 416 5.14 -25.85 2.29
N PRO A 417 6.33 -25.64 1.71
CA PRO A 417 7.32 -24.73 2.27
C PRO A 417 6.75 -23.31 2.42
N TYR A 418 7.12 -22.64 3.52
CA TYR A 418 6.66 -21.26 3.80
C TYR A 418 7.03 -20.27 2.68
N LEU A 419 8.19 -20.42 2.08
CA LEU A 419 8.66 -19.55 1.01
C LEU A 419 7.83 -19.62 -0.29
N ASP A 420 7.07 -20.70 -0.47
CA ASP A 420 6.15 -20.84 -1.60
C ASP A 420 5.07 -19.73 -1.62
N LEU A 421 4.77 -19.14 -0.46
CA LEU A 421 3.84 -18.00 -0.35
C LEU A 421 4.24 -16.81 -1.23
N SER A 422 5.53 -16.66 -1.54
CA SER A 422 6.06 -15.55 -2.35
C SER A 422 6.49 -15.95 -3.77
N SER A 423 6.26 -17.18 -4.20
CA SER A 423 6.73 -17.63 -5.52
C SER A 423 6.01 -16.92 -6.68
N TRP A 424 4.69 -16.74 -6.58
CA TRP A 424 3.89 -16.12 -7.63
C TRP A 424 4.11 -14.62 -7.81
N ILE A 425 4.69 -13.94 -6.82
CA ILE A 425 5.01 -12.51 -6.94
C ILE A 425 6.35 -12.27 -7.67
N SER A 426 7.13 -13.31 -7.91
CA SER A 426 8.50 -13.20 -8.46
C SER A 426 8.59 -12.61 -9.87
N PRO A 427 7.66 -12.86 -10.83
CA PRO A 427 7.73 -12.26 -12.17
C PRO A 427 7.74 -10.72 -12.15
N ALA A 428 6.82 -10.12 -11.40
CA ALA A 428 6.77 -8.65 -11.27
C ALA A 428 7.94 -8.10 -10.44
N GLY A 429 8.46 -8.87 -9.47
CA GLY A 429 9.64 -8.52 -8.70
C GLY A 429 10.87 -8.37 -9.57
N LEU A 430 11.22 -9.42 -10.35
CA LEU A 430 12.43 -9.44 -11.16
C LEU A 430 12.36 -8.53 -12.38
N SER A 431 11.23 -8.47 -13.05
CA SER A 431 11.06 -7.61 -14.22
C SER A 431 11.16 -6.11 -13.89
N GLY A 432 10.89 -5.73 -12.63
CA GLY A 432 10.75 -4.34 -12.23
C GLY A 432 9.45 -3.70 -12.72
N CYS A 433 8.59 -4.45 -13.41
CA CYS A 433 7.29 -3.99 -13.90
C CYS A 433 6.32 -3.68 -12.76
N PRO A 434 5.35 -2.78 -12.96
CA PRO A 434 4.31 -2.53 -11.98
C PRO A 434 3.39 -3.74 -11.86
N ALA A 435 2.82 -3.93 -10.66
CA ALA A 435 1.82 -4.96 -10.43
C ALA A 435 0.77 -4.50 -9.42
N SER A 436 -0.49 -4.57 -9.82
CA SER A 436 -1.62 -4.31 -8.92
C SER A 436 -2.21 -5.61 -8.38
N VAL A 437 -2.81 -5.54 -7.21
CA VAL A 437 -3.68 -6.58 -6.67
C VAL A 437 -5.09 -6.05 -6.59
N ALA A 438 -6.05 -6.82 -7.13
CA ALA A 438 -7.47 -6.56 -7.01
C ALA A 438 -8.12 -7.65 -6.15
N PRO A 439 -8.94 -7.35 -5.14
CA PRO A 439 -9.72 -8.34 -4.43
C PRO A 439 -10.87 -8.82 -5.34
N VAL A 440 -10.88 -10.11 -5.70
CA VAL A 440 -11.78 -10.63 -6.74
C VAL A 440 -12.75 -11.69 -6.26
N ALA A 441 -12.44 -12.40 -5.17
CA ALA A 441 -13.25 -13.49 -4.66
C ALA A 441 -13.08 -13.69 -3.14
N LEU A 442 -13.92 -14.57 -2.58
CA LEU A 442 -13.72 -15.17 -1.26
C LEU A 442 -13.64 -16.69 -1.46
N THR A 443 -12.81 -17.36 -0.64
CA THR A 443 -12.80 -18.82 -0.60
C THR A 443 -14.17 -19.36 -0.14
N SER A 444 -14.58 -20.51 -0.64
CA SER A 444 -15.88 -21.11 -0.32
C SER A 444 -16.00 -21.52 1.16
N ARG A 445 -14.93 -22.12 1.71
CA ARG A 445 -14.92 -22.67 3.09
C ARG A 445 -14.74 -21.62 4.16
N ASP A 446 -13.60 -20.93 4.13
CA ASP A 446 -13.19 -20.04 5.20
C ASP A 446 -13.65 -18.59 4.99
N ARG A 447 -14.25 -18.29 3.84
CA ARG A 447 -14.70 -16.94 3.44
C ARG A 447 -13.57 -15.90 3.50
N LEU A 448 -12.35 -16.34 3.20
CA LEU A 448 -11.16 -15.49 3.19
C LEU A 448 -10.98 -14.81 1.83
N PRO A 449 -10.47 -13.59 1.80
CA PRO A 449 -10.22 -12.86 0.57
C PRO A 449 -9.23 -13.55 -0.36
N VAL A 450 -9.49 -13.42 -1.65
CA VAL A 450 -8.61 -13.84 -2.73
C VAL A 450 -8.35 -12.66 -3.65
N GLY A 451 -7.09 -12.30 -3.81
CA GLY A 451 -6.61 -11.27 -4.72
C GLY A 451 -6.09 -11.87 -6.03
N LEU A 452 -6.28 -11.13 -7.11
CA LEU A 452 -5.68 -11.38 -8.43
C LEU A 452 -4.51 -10.42 -8.64
N GLN A 453 -3.34 -10.92 -9.02
CA GLN A 453 -2.19 -10.10 -9.40
C GLN A 453 -2.27 -9.74 -10.88
N ILE A 454 -2.02 -8.48 -11.19
CA ILE A 454 -2.13 -7.88 -12.52
C ILE A 454 -0.81 -7.16 -12.81
N LEU A 455 0.05 -7.77 -13.60
CA LEU A 455 1.29 -7.14 -14.07
C LEU A 455 0.97 -6.21 -15.24
N GLY A 456 1.65 -5.07 -15.30
CA GLY A 456 1.57 -4.11 -16.40
C GLY A 456 2.93 -3.78 -17.01
N PRO A 457 2.94 -3.02 -18.10
CA PRO A 457 4.18 -2.59 -18.78
C PRO A 457 5.01 -1.67 -17.88
N PHE A 458 6.33 -1.73 -18.04
CA PHE A 458 7.28 -0.91 -17.29
C PHE A 458 7.00 0.59 -17.46
N LEU A 459 6.88 1.34 -16.35
CA LEU A 459 6.51 2.75 -16.25
C LEU A 459 5.08 3.10 -16.69
N GLU A 460 4.23 2.11 -16.96
CA GLU A 460 2.82 2.33 -17.29
C GLU A 460 1.89 1.86 -16.15
N ASP A 461 2.21 2.27 -14.94
CA ASP A 461 1.57 1.85 -13.69
C ASP A 461 0.05 2.00 -13.68
N LEU A 462 -0.48 3.01 -14.39
CA LEU A 462 -1.92 3.22 -14.48
C LEU A 462 -2.63 2.13 -15.31
N THR A 463 -1.93 1.37 -16.15
CA THR A 463 -2.52 0.28 -16.93
C THR A 463 -2.98 -0.89 -16.05
N PRO A 464 -2.15 -1.50 -15.18
CA PRO A 464 -2.60 -2.54 -14.27
C PRO A 464 -3.54 -2.01 -13.16
N ILE A 465 -3.43 -0.75 -12.74
CA ILE A 465 -4.36 -0.12 -11.81
C ILE A 465 -5.76 -0.01 -12.45
N GLN A 466 -5.85 0.47 -13.69
CA GLN A 466 -7.12 0.55 -14.42
C GLN A 466 -7.78 -0.84 -14.58
N PHE A 467 -7.01 -1.85 -14.97
CA PHE A 467 -7.52 -3.21 -15.09
C PHE A 467 -8.00 -3.76 -13.74
N ALA A 468 -7.26 -3.49 -12.66
CA ALA A 468 -7.66 -3.88 -11.30
C ALA A 468 -9.03 -3.31 -10.91
N GLY A 469 -9.31 -2.06 -11.25
CA GLY A 469 -10.61 -1.42 -11.02
C GLY A 469 -11.75 -2.06 -11.84
N LEU A 470 -11.44 -2.57 -13.05
CA LEU A 470 -12.44 -3.21 -13.91
C LEU A 470 -12.83 -4.62 -13.44
N VAL A 471 -11.93 -5.35 -12.77
CA VAL A 471 -12.16 -6.74 -12.36
C VAL A 471 -12.37 -6.91 -10.85
N GLY A 472 -11.91 -5.96 -10.05
CA GLY A 472 -11.93 -6.06 -8.59
C GLY A 472 -13.30 -5.79 -7.98
N LYS A 473 -13.52 -6.39 -6.80
CA LYS A 473 -14.68 -6.12 -5.93
C LYS A 473 -14.18 -5.88 -4.53
N ILE A 474 -14.64 -4.80 -3.91
CA ILE A 474 -14.34 -4.54 -2.50
C ILE A 474 -15.25 -5.42 -1.66
N GLN A 475 -14.66 -6.24 -0.80
CA GLN A 475 -15.34 -6.97 0.25
C GLN A 475 -15.17 -6.22 1.57
N ARG A 476 -16.19 -6.26 2.43
CA ARG A 476 -16.11 -5.71 3.78
C ARG A 476 -15.80 -6.85 4.76
N PRO A 477 -14.80 -6.71 5.64
CA PRO A 477 -14.60 -7.69 6.70
C PRO A 477 -15.79 -7.68 7.67
N PRO A 478 -16.04 -8.78 8.37
CA PRO A 478 -17.11 -8.90 9.36
C PRO A 478 -16.71 -8.22 10.68
N LEU A 479 -16.60 -6.89 10.68
CA LEU A 479 -16.22 -6.07 11.84
C LEU A 479 -17.45 -5.40 12.49
#